data_b502270045cd704e7c5f65a415a69270
#
_entry.id   b502270045cd704e7c5f65a415a69270
#
_cell.length_a   1.000
_cell.length_b   1.000
_cell.length_c   1.000
_cell.angle_alpha   90.00
_cell.angle_beta   90.00
_cell.angle_gamma   90.00
#
_symmetry.space_group_name_H-M   'P 1'
#
loop_
_entity.id
_entity.type
_entity.pdbx_description
1 polymer ?
#
loop_
_entity_poly.entity_id
_entity_poly.type
_entity_poly.pdbx_seq_one_letter_code
_entity_poly.pdbx_strand_id
1 'polypeptide(L)'
;MKVDYIFMVMKGRVIRLYPKDREKEFFNLCFRFNNRAWNICHANQIAYRQAQQNNLMPNYPNHGKSITNNKDNLDKKADSKIKNYVVKAYNQGWKKYYTEKNVNKPKFHSFRKSRKSYTTDKPIFEGNKLTLPKCQPIKFKGQLLNNEIANITIFMKNEKYYASIIYKNEITQKPFEIFFCYYYILFLC
;
A
#
# COMPACT_ATOMS: atom_id res chain seq x y z
N MET A 1 -4.95 -24.66 -30.19
CA MET A 1 -5.52 -24.25 -28.90
C MET A 1 -5.22 -22.75 -28.73
N LYS A 2 -6.24 -21.87 -28.77
CA LYS A 2 -6.02 -20.43 -28.50
C LYS A 2 -5.97 -20.25 -26.99
N VAL A 3 -4.89 -19.72 -26.49
CA VAL A 3 -4.73 -19.45 -25.05
C VAL A 3 -5.10 -17.98 -24.81
N ASP A 4 -6.18 -17.74 -24.09
CA ASP A 4 -6.57 -16.40 -23.68
C ASP A 4 -5.65 -15.93 -22.53
N TYR A 5 -5.04 -14.78 -22.68
CA TYR A 5 -4.20 -14.19 -21.64
C TYR A 5 -5.05 -13.35 -20.68
N ILE A 6 -5.03 -13.72 -19.40
CA ILE A 6 -5.69 -12.97 -18.33
C ILE A 6 -4.69 -11.99 -17.70
N PHE A 7 -4.96 -10.70 -17.83
CA PHE A 7 -4.16 -9.67 -17.19
C PHE A 7 -4.91 -9.06 -15.99
N MET A 8 -4.21 -8.95 -14.87
CA MET A 8 -4.74 -8.25 -13.70
C MET A 8 -4.40 -6.76 -13.77
N VAL A 9 -5.41 -5.93 -13.93
CA VAL A 9 -5.27 -4.46 -13.91
C VAL A 9 -5.86 -3.92 -12.61
N MET A 10 -5.14 -3.01 -11.96
CA MET A 10 -5.61 -2.35 -10.74
C MET A 10 -6.32 -1.04 -11.10
N LYS A 11 -7.55 -0.86 -10.61
CA LYS A 11 -8.29 0.40 -10.69
C LYS A 11 -8.41 1.04 -9.32
N GLY A 12 -8.23 2.36 -9.25
CA GLY A 12 -8.35 3.14 -8.03
C GLY A 12 -9.57 4.04 -8.01
N ARG A 13 -10.24 4.15 -6.85
CA ARG A 13 -11.29 5.13 -6.58
C ARG A 13 -11.04 5.82 -5.25
N VAL A 14 -11.38 7.09 -5.16
CA VAL A 14 -11.31 7.86 -3.92
C VAL A 14 -12.71 8.26 -3.52
N ILE A 15 -13.06 7.95 -2.27
CA ILE A 15 -14.33 8.35 -1.66
C ILE A 15 -14.06 9.25 -0.45
N ARG A 16 -15.03 10.11 -0.13
CA ARG A 16 -14.99 10.99 1.02
C ARG A 16 -15.60 10.28 2.23
N LEU A 17 -14.91 10.33 3.39
CA LEU A 17 -15.39 9.78 4.66
C LEU A 17 -15.87 10.88 5.61
N TYR A 18 -16.87 10.55 6.43
CA TYR A 18 -17.44 11.42 7.46
C TYR A 18 -17.36 10.73 8.84
N PRO A 19 -16.15 10.55 9.39
CA PRO A 19 -15.97 9.93 10.70
C PRO A 19 -16.45 10.86 11.81
N LYS A 20 -17.05 10.29 12.86
CA LYS A 20 -17.31 10.95 14.14
C LYS A 20 -16.03 10.99 14.96
N ASP A 21 -16.06 11.60 16.14
CA ASP A 21 -14.84 11.82 16.92
C ASP A 21 -14.14 10.52 17.32
N ARG A 22 -14.90 9.49 17.70
CA ARG A 22 -14.35 8.16 18.03
C ARG A 22 -13.59 7.53 16.85
N GLU A 23 -14.12 7.62 15.65
CA GLU A 23 -13.46 7.09 14.44
C GLU A 23 -12.24 7.96 14.05
N LYS A 24 -12.30 9.28 14.26
CA LYS A 24 -11.15 10.16 14.08
C LYS A 24 -10.00 9.84 15.04
N GLU A 25 -10.31 9.55 16.30
CA GLU A 25 -9.32 9.08 17.29
C GLU A 25 -8.69 7.77 16.85
N PHE A 26 -9.50 6.81 16.41
CA PHE A 26 -9.01 5.55 15.89
C PHE A 26 -8.12 5.74 14.65
N PHE A 27 -8.49 6.60 13.72
CA PHE A 27 -7.66 6.91 12.56
C PHE A 27 -6.33 7.57 12.95
N ASN A 28 -6.35 8.50 13.90
CA ASN A 28 -5.13 9.12 14.41
C ASN A 28 -4.20 8.09 15.05
N LEU A 29 -4.75 7.14 15.79
CA LEU A 29 -4.00 6.02 16.36
C LEU A 29 -3.37 5.17 15.26
N CYS A 30 -4.12 4.82 14.21
CA CYS A 30 -3.61 4.06 13.06
C CYS A 30 -2.53 4.83 12.29
N PHE A 31 -2.68 6.14 12.10
CA PHE A 31 -1.67 7.00 11.47
C PHE A 31 -0.36 7.04 12.27
N ARG A 32 -0.46 7.17 13.61
CA ARG A 32 0.72 7.12 14.51
C ARG A 32 1.42 5.78 14.41
N PHE A 33 0.67 4.68 14.48
CA PHE A 33 1.25 3.35 14.38
C PHE A 33 1.90 3.12 13.02
N ASN A 34 1.28 3.54 11.93
CA ASN A 34 1.87 3.45 10.58
C ASN A 34 3.22 4.19 10.49
N ASN A 35 3.28 5.41 11.00
CA ASN A 35 4.50 6.20 11.02
C ASN A 35 5.60 5.57 11.89
N ARG A 36 5.24 5.13 13.10
CA ARG A 36 6.16 4.46 14.02
C ARG A 36 6.71 3.15 13.45
N ALA A 37 5.83 2.33 12.84
CA ALA A 37 6.22 1.08 12.20
C ALA A 37 7.23 1.30 11.07
N TRP A 38 7.03 2.33 10.24
CA TRP A 38 8.00 2.74 9.22
C TRP A 38 9.35 3.10 9.84
N ASN A 39 9.36 3.89 10.91
CA ASN A 39 10.59 4.32 11.57
C ASN A 39 11.33 3.14 12.24
N ILE A 40 10.63 2.15 12.75
CA ILE A 40 11.23 0.90 13.26
C ILE A 40 11.92 0.14 12.11
N CYS A 41 11.27 -0.01 10.95
CA CYS A 41 11.90 -0.62 9.78
C CYS A 41 13.18 0.14 9.40
N HIS A 42 13.12 1.47 9.40
CA HIS A 42 14.24 2.30 8.98
C HIS A 42 15.42 2.23 9.97
N ALA A 43 15.16 2.27 11.28
CA ALA A 43 16.18 2.10 12.30
C ALA A 43 16.89 0.73 12.18
N ASN A 44 16.13 -0.35 11.99
CA ASN A 44 16.70 -1.69 11.78
C ASN A 44 17.57 -1.78 10.54
N GLN A 45 17.16 -1.13 9.45
CA GLN A 45 17.94 -1.13 8.22
C GLN A 45 19.24 -0.34 8.35
N ILE A 46 19.24 0.75 9.11
CA ILE A 46 20.45 1.52 9.42
C ILE A 46 21.40 0.66 10.25
N ALA A 47 20.92 0.05 11.34
CA ALA A 47 21.72 -0.81 12.20
C ALA A 47 22.34 -1.99 11.42
N TYR A 48 21.56 -2.63 10.54
CA TYR A 48 22.05 -3.68 9.66
C TYR A 48 23.21 -3.21 8.76
N ARG A 49 23.08 -2.05 8.14
CA ARG A 49 24.13 -1.49 7.27
C ARG A 49 25.38 -1.08 8.04
N GLN A 50 25.22 -0.50 9.21
CA GLN A 50 26.35 -0.17 10.09
C GLN A 50 27.13 -1.42 10.49
N ALA A 51 26.42 -2.50 10.84
CA ALA A 51 27.06 -3.78 11.16
C ALA A 51 27.84 -4.35 9.96
N GLN A 52 27.28 -4.26 8.74
CA GLN A 52 28.00 -4.67 7.53
C GLN A 52 29.25 -3.81 7.26
N GLN A 53 29.19 -2.51 7.48
CA GLN A 53 30.33 -1.60 7.33
C GLN A 53 31.48 -1.94 8.33
N ASN A 54 31.11 -2.48 9.48
CA ASN A 54 32.05 -2.95 10.50
C ASN A 54 32.51 -4.42 10.30
N ASN A 55 32.35 -4.96 9.08
CA ASN A 55 32.69 -6.34 8.71
C ASN A 55 31.94 -7.42 9.53
N LEU A 56 30.84 -7.07 10.17
CA LEU A 56 29.95 -8.04 10.78
C LEU A 56 29.01 -8.62 9.71
N MET A 57 28.65 -9.89 9.85
CA MET A 57 27.67 -10.54 8.95
C MET A 57 26.32 -10.73 9.66
N PRO A 58 25.55 -9.66 9.90
CA PRO A 58 24.26 -9.77 10.55
C PRO A 58 23.22 -10.38 9.60
N ASN A 59 22.25 -11.11 10.15
CA ASN A 59 21.09 -11.53 9.41
C ASN A 59 20.26 -10.32 8.94
N TYR A 60 19.69 -10.39 7.73
CA TYR A 60 18.79 -9.35 7.24
C TYR A 60 17.62 -9.12 8.21
N PRO A 61 17.28 -7.88 8.56
CA PRO A 61 16.32 -7.61 9.62
C PRO A 61 14.91 -8.11 9.28
N ASN A 62 14.32 -8.86 10.20
CA ASN A 62 12.90 -9.19 10.14
C ASN A 62 12.06 -8.01 10.66
N HIS A 63 11.76 -7.07 9.76
CA HIS A 63 11.01 -5.86 10.09
C HIS A 63 9.66 -6.15 10.75
N GLY A 64 8.96 -7.20 10.30
CA GLY A 64 7.66 -7.59 10.88
C GLY A 64 7.77 -8.03 12.34
N LYS A 65 8.78 -8.82 12.69
CA LYS A 65 9.07 -9.25 14.07
C LYS A 65 9.46 -8.03 14.92
N SER A 66 10.33 -7.17 14.40
CA SER A 66 10.77 -5.97 15.11
C SER A 66 9.62 -5.02 15.44
N ILE A 67 8.70 -4.76 14.49
CA ILE A 67 7.50 -3.96 14.75
C ILE A 67 6.65 -4.63 15.85
N THR A 68 6.47 -5.95 15.81
CA THR A 68 5.66 -6.67 16.79
C THR A 68 6.25 -6.57 18.20
N ASN A 69 7.56 -6.73 18.33
CA ASN A 69 8.25 -6.67 19.62
C ASN A 69 8.30 -5.26 20.23
N ASN A 70 8.22 -4.21 19.38
CA ASN A 70 8.28 -2.82 19.80
C ASN A 70 6.90 -2.14 19.90
N LYS A 71 5.79 -2.89 19.85
CA LYS A 71 4.44 -2.35 20.05
C LYS A 71 4.22 -1.90 21.48
N ASP A 72 3.73 -0.67 21.65
CA ASP A 72 3.16 -0.22 22.90
C ASP A 72 1.66 -0.61 23.06
N ASN A 73 1.07 -0.25 24.19
CA ASN A 73 -0.34 -0.56 24.46
C ASN A 73 -1.32 0.17 23.51
N LEU A 74 -0.93 1.34 22.99
CA LEU A 74 -1.73 2.07 22.00
C LEU A 74 -1.63 1.40 20.63
N ASP A 75 -0.45 0.97 20.21
CA ASP A 75 -0.24 0.26 18.96
C ASP A 75 -1.06 -1.04 18.87
N LYS A 76 -1.26 -1.74 20.01
CA LYS A 76 -2.11 -2.95 20.08
C LYS A 76 -3.58 -2.66 19.77
N LYS A 77 -4.06 -1.43 20.00
CA LYS A 77 -5.43 -0.99 19.67
C LYS A 77 -5.59 -0.65 18.19
N ALA A 78 -4.52 -0.32 17.49
CA ALA A 78 -4.54 -0.02 16.07
C ALA A 78 -4.88 -1.26 15.22
N ASP A 79 -5.14 -1.05 13.93
CA ASP A 79 -5.35 -2.13 12.98
C ASP A 79 -4.06 -2.95 12.78
N SER A 80 -4.14 -4.26 13.01
CA SER A 80 -2.99 -5.17 12.94
C SER A 80 -2.40 -5.32 11.53
N LYS A 81 -3.20 -5.06 10.49
CA LYS A 81 -2.80 -5.17 9.09
C LYS A 81 -1.80 -4.09 8.67
N ILE A 82 -1.80 -2.95 9.36
CA ILE A 82 -0.86 -1.85 9.12
C ILE A 82 0.58 -2.34 9.07
N LYS A 83 0.98 -3.22 9.99
CA LYS A 83 2.33 -3.79 10.02
C LYS A 83 2.74 -4.38 8.66
N ASN A 84 1.89 -5.21 8.08
CA ASN A 84 2.20 -5.92 6.84
C ASN A 84 2.34 -4.93 5.65
N TYR A 85 1.44 -3.96 5.58
CA TYR A 85 1.48 -2.93 4.53
C TYR A 85 2.68 -2.01 4.67
N VAL A 86 3.07 -1.65 5.89
CA VAL A 86 4.27 -0.85 6.14
C VAL A 86 5.53 -1.58 5.70
N VAL A 87 5.70 -2.85 6.09
CA VAL A 87 6.87 -3.65 5.69
C VAL A 87 6.94 -3.77 4.17
N LYS A 88 5.79 -4.05 3.51
CA LYS A 88 5.73 -4.12 2.04
C LYS A 88 6.11 -2.79 1.40
N ALA A 89 5.55 -1.67 1.87
CA ALA A 89 5.84 -0.34 1.34
C ALA A 89 7.30 0.07 1.57
N TYR A 90 7.86 -0.26 2.74
CA TYR A 90 9.25 0.01 3.08
C TYR A 90 10.21 -0.73 2.15
N ASN A 91 9.99 -2.03 1.94
CA ASN A 91 10.80 -2.85 1.03
C ASN A 91 10.68 -2.37 -0.42
N GLN A 92 9.47 -1.97 -0.86
CA GLN A 92 9.26 -1.38 -2.18
C GLN A 92 10.01 -0.04 -2.33
N GLY A 93 10.04 0.79 -1.29
CA GLY A 93 10.78 2.05 -1.30
C GLY A 93 12.28 1.84 -1.52
N TRP A 94 12.88 0.83 -0.87
CA TRP A 94 14.26 0.46 -1.12
C TRP A 94 14.47 -0.13 -2.51
N LYS A 95 13.58 -1.02 -2.97
CA LYS A 95 13.66 -1.56 -4.34
C LYS A 95 13.69 -0.43 -5.37
N LYS A 96 12.76 0.51 -5.28
CA LYS A 96 12.69 1.67 -6.19
C LYS A 96 13.97 2.51 -6.16
N TYR A 97 14.49 2.77 -4.97
CA TYR A 97 15.75 3.52 -4.82
C TYR A 97 16.93 2.88 -5.56
N TYR A 98 16.97 1.53 -5.65
CA TYR A 98 18.03 0.82 -6.38
C TYR A 98 17.76 0.64 -7.87
N THR A 99 16.49 0.63 -8.29
CA THR A 99 16.12 0.28 -9.67
C THR A 99 15.69 1.46 -10.52
N GLU A 100 15.28 2.56 -9.90
CA GLU A 100 14.73 3.72 -10.61
C GLU A 100 15.63 4.95 -10.41
N LYS A 101 15.88 5.69 -11.51
CA LYS A 101 16.61 6.97 -11.45
C LYS A 101 15.76 8.02 -10.73
N ASN A 102 16.42 8.95 -10.02
CA ASN A 102 15.79 10.09 -9.33
C ASN A 102 14.84 9.73 -8.17
N VAL A 103 14.92 8.52 -7.62
CA VAL A 103 14.18 8.13 -6.42
C VAL A 103 15.04 8.37 -5.18
N ASN A 104 14.51 9.10 -4.21
CA ASN A 104 15.22 9.36 -2.96
C ASN A 104 15.27 8.12 -2.06
N LYS A 105 16.39 7.96 -1.36
CA LYS A 105 16.57 6.96 -0.31
C LYS A 105 15.45 7.10 0.75
N PRO A 106 14.86 5.98 1.23
CA PRO A 106 13.94 6.03 2.37
C PRO A 106 14.55 6.75 3.58
N LYS A 107 13.74 7.54 4.28
CA LYS A 107 14.15 8.33 5.46
C LYS A 107 13.17 8.10 6.60
N PHE A 108 13.54 8.57 7.80
CA PHE A 108 12.62 8.65 8.93
C PHE A 108 11.44 9.56 8.61
N HIS A 109 10.27 9.15 9.05
CA HIS A 109 9.04 9.92 8.94
C HIS A 109 8.79 10.74 10.21
N SER A 110 8.60 12.06 10.06
CA SER A 110 8.06 12.89 11.13
C SER A 110 6.53 12.82 11.13
N PHE A 111 5.91 12.50 12.25
CA PHE A 111 4.44 12.44 12.34
C PHE A 111 3.76 13.78 11.99
N ARG A 112 4.41 14.92 12.26
CA ARG A 112 3.89 16.25 11.93
C ARG A 112 3.95 16.57 10.44
N LYS A 113 5.04 16.14 9.75
CA LYS A 113 5.32 16.48 8.35
C LYS A 113 4.86 15.39 7.37
N SER A 114 4.71 14.16 7.82
CA SER A 114 4.34 13.02 6.97
C SER A 114 2.85 13.03 6.64
N ARG A 115 2.51 12.46 5.49
CA ARG A 115 1.12 12.21 5.12
C ARG A 115 0.47 11.30 6.17
N LYS A 116 -0.63 11.74 6.75
CA LYS A 116 -1.44 10.94 7.67
C LYS A 116 -2.24 9.93 6.87
N SER A 117 -1.77 8.68 6.83
CA SER A 117 -2.43 7.60 6.11
C SER A 117 -2.06 6.24 6.70
N TYR A 118 -2.92 5.25 6.47
CA TYR A 118 -2.63 3.83 6.68
C TYR A 118 -3.41 2.97 5.68
N THR A 119 -2.90 1.79 5.37
CA THR A 119 -3.53 0.83 4.49
C THR A 119 -3.99 -0.40 5.27
N THR A 120 -5.18 -0.90 4.92
CA THR A 120 -5.77 -2.11 5.47
C THR A 120 -6.47 -2.91 4.37
N ASP A 121 -6.94 -4.11 4.71
CA ASP A 121 -7.73 -4.98 3.84
C ASP A 121 -9.13 -5.23 4.45
N LYS A 122 -9.94 -5.97 3.73
CA LYS A 122 -11.28 -6.43 4.16
C LYS A 122 -12.23 -5.30 4.61
N PRO A 123 -12.37 -4.20 3.85
CA PRO A 123 -13.45 -3.26 4.11
C PRO A 123 -14.81 -3.92 3.79
N ILE A 124 -15.84 -3.58 4.58
CA ILE A 124 -17.22 -3.98 4.31
C ILE A 124 -18.01 -2.73 3.94
N PHE A 125 -18.72 -2.78 2.82
CA PHE A 125 -19.58 -1.69 2.36
C PHE A 125 -21.04 -2.11 2.43
N GLU A 126 -21.85 -1.33 3.15
CA GLU A 126 -23.30 -1.54 3.30
C GLU A 126 -24.01 -0.21 3.05
N GLY A 127 -24.69 -0.09 1.90
CA GLY A 127 -25.28 1.17 1.46
C GLY A 127 -24.25 2.29 1.39
N ASN A 128 -24.42 3.33 2.21
CA ASN A 128 -23.50 4.47 2.30
C ASN A 128 -22.54 4.40 3.50
N LYS A 129 -22.34 3.23 4.08
CA LYS A 129 -21.48 2.99 5.23
C LYS A 129 -20.30 2.10 4.88
N LEU A 130 -19.13 2.44 5.39
CA LEU A 130 -17.90 1.69 5.33
C LEU A 130 -17.53 1.20 6.73
N THR A 131 -17.39 -0.10 6.91
CA THR A 131 -16.86 -0.73 8.12
C THR A 131 -15.44 -1.20 7.89
N LEU A 132 -14.54 -0.79 8.77
CA LEU A 132 -13.12 -1.17 8.77
C LEU A 132 -12.82 -2.05 9.99
N PRO A 133 -11.76 -2.88 9.96
CA PRO A 133 -11.36 -3.67 11.12
C PRO A 133 -11.18 -2.80 12.37
N LYS A 134 -11.79 -3.20 13.48
CA LYS A 134 -11.79 -2.50 14.78
C LYS A 134 -12.40 -1.08 14.76
N CYS A 135 -13.17 -0.72 13.75
CA CYS A 135 -13.78 0.59 13.60
C CYS A 135 -15.29 0.47 13.46
N GLN A 136 -16.04 1.43 14.00
CA GLN A 136 -17.48 1.52 13.78
C GLN A 136 -17.81 1.92 12.33
N PRO A 137 -19.02 1.61 11.83
CA PRO A 137 -19.42 1.99 10.48
C PRO A 137 -19.38 3.50 10.24
N ILE A 138 -18.72 3.93 9.18
CA ILE A 138 -18.48 5.33 8.83
C ILE A 138 -19.28 5.69 7.60
N LYS A 139 -20.00 6.80 7.61
CA LYS A 139 -20.67 7.31 6.42
C LYS A 139 -19.65 7.77 5.39
N PHE A 140 -19.93 7.48 4.12
CA PHE A 140 -19.10 7.95 3.00
C PHE A 140 -19.95 8.54 1.87
N LYS A 141 -19.31 9.31 0.99
CA LYS A 141 -19.85 9.80 -0.28
C LYS A 141 -18.89 9.49 -1.41
N GLY A 142 -19.37 8.90 -2.48
CA GLY A 142 -18.61 8.52 -3.66
C GLY A 142 -19.17 7.26 -4.31
N GLN A 143 -18.72 6.98 -5.52
CA GLN A 143 -19.09 5.77 -6.26
C GLN A 143 -18.13 4.63 -5.97
N LEU A 144 -18.68 3.45 -5.75
CA LEU A 144 -17.94 2.19 -5.67
C LEU A 144 -17.97 1.48 -7.02
N LEU A 145 -17.01 0.60 -7.26
CA LEU A 145 -17.00 -0.30 -8.41
C LEU A 145 -17.42 -1.70 -7.94
N ASN A 146 -18.11 -2.45 -8.81
CA ASN A 146 -18.50 -3.84 -8.56
C ASN A 146 -17.34 -4.81 -8.84
N ASN A 147 -16.15 -4.51 -8.33
CA ASN A 147 -14.97 -5.34 -8.49
C ASN A 147 -14.43 -5.75 -7.13
N GLU A 148 -13.69 -6.85 -7.09
CA GLU A 148 -13.02 -7.29 -5.86
C GLU A 148 -12.05 -6.22 -5.34
N ILE A 149 -12.15 -5.93 -4.05
CA ILE A 149 -11.28 -4.94 -3.41
C ILE A 149 -9.99 -5.61 -2.97
N ALA A 150 -8.87 -5.11 -3.49
CA ALA A 150 -7.53 -5.57 -3.11
C ALA A 150 -7.10 -4.99 -1.75
N ASN A 151 -7.27 -3.69 -1.56
CA ASN A 151 -6.97 -2.99 -0.32
C ASN A 151 -7.62 -1.60 -0.29
N ILE A 152 -7.60 -0.99 0.88
CA ILE A 152 -8.09 0.37 1.11
C ILE A 152 -7.06 1.17 1.90
N THR A 153 -6.78 2.40 1.46
CA THR A 153 -5.91 3.33 2.16
C THR A 153 -6.73 4.50 2.69
N ILE A 154 -6.80 4.62 4.00
CA ILE A 154 -7.42 5.75 4.69
C ILE A 154 -6.39 6.87 4.80
N PHE A 155 -6.77 8.09 4.45
CA PHE A 155 -5.87 9.24 4.57
C PHE A 155 -6.60 10.53 4.91
N MET A 156 -5.84 11.47 5.48
CA MET A 156 -6.31 12.81 5.78
C MET A 156 -5.64 13.84 4.85
N LYS A 157 -6.45 14.73 4.27
CA LYS A 157 -5.98 15.87 3.46
C LYS A 157 -6.86 17.09 3.80
N ASN A 158 -6.22 18.21 4.14
CA ASN A 158 -6.92 19.45 4.54
C ASN A 158 -8.00 19.17 5.59
N GLU A 159 -7.63 18.48 6.67
CA GLU A 159 -8.49 18.09 7.81
C GLU A 159 -9.70 17.22 7.45
N LYS A 160 -9.75 16.77 6.23
CA LYS A 160 -10.81 15.94 5.68
C LYS A 160 -10.32 14.51 5.47
N TYR A 161 -11.19 13.51 5.73
CA TYR A 161 -10.86 12.09 5.63
C TYR A 161 -11.35 11.51 4.31
N TYR A 162 -10.52 10.66 3.74
CA TYR A 162 -10.77 9.98 2.46
C TYR A 162 -10.34 8.53 2.54
N ALA A 163 -10.91 7.72 1.67
CA ALA A 163 -10.44 6.36 1.41
C ALA A 163 -10.11 6.21 -0.08
N SER A 164 -8.90 5.75 -0.37
CA SER A 164 -8.49 5.29 -1.69
C SER A 164 -8.65 3.79 -1.74
N ILE A 165 -9.53 3.30 -2.60
CA ILE A 165 -9.88 1.88 -2.75
C ILE A 165 -9.21 1.39 -4.01
N ILE A 166 -8.47 0.29 -3.90
CA ILE A 166 -7.85 -0.41 -5.03
C ILE A 166 -8.66 -1.66 -5.33
N TYR A 167 -9.14 -1.74 -6.57
CA TYR A 167 -9.91 -2.87 -7.08
C TYR A 167 -9.05 -3.73 -7.99
N LYS A 168 -9.27 -5.05 -7.93
CA LYS A 168 -8.76 -5.99 -8.92
C LYS A 168 -9.70 -5.99 -10.11
N ASN A 169 -9.17 -5.90 -11.30
CA ASN A 169 -9.92 -5.98 -12.54
C ASN A 169 -9.23 -6.98 -13.46
N GLU A 170 -9.91 -8.06 -13.78
CA GLU A 170 -9.43 -9.02 -14.75
C GLU A 170 -9.78 -8.54 -16.15
N ILE A 171 -8.80 -8.46 -17.01
CA ILE A 171 -8.98 -8.17 -18.43
C ILE A 171 -8.54 -9.41 -19.21
N THR A 172 -9.49 -10.04 -19.87
CA THR A 172 -9.19 -11.09 -20.84
C THR A 172 -8.81 -10.45 -22.17
N GLN A 173 -7.56 -10.55 -22.56
CA GLN A 173 -7.13 -10.17 -23.90
C GLN A 173 -7.18 -11.39 -24.80
N LYS A 174 -7.93 -11.29 -25.89
CA LYS A 174 -7.85 -12.27 -27.00
C LYS A 174 -6.44 -12.19 -27.57
N PRO A 175 -5.85 -13.33 -27.97
CA PRO A 175 -4.56 -13.31 -28.63
C PRO A 175 -4.62 -12.40 -29.85
N PHE A 176 -3.65 -11.49 -29.97
CA PHE A 176 -3.48 -10.71 -31.20
C PHE A 176 -3.22 -11.70 -32.34
N GLU A 177 -4.04 -11.67 -33.36
CA GLU A 177 -3.70 -12.27 -34.64
C GLU A 177 -2.55 -11.44 -35.21
N ILE A 178 -1.34 -11.97 -35.10
CA ILE A 178 -0.19 -11.39 -35.80
C ILE A 178 -0.42 -11.67 -37.28
N PHE A 179 -0.99 -10.72 -38.01
CA PHE A 179 -0.95 -10.73 -39.44
C PHE A 179 0.52 -10.52 -39.84
N PHE A 180 1.21 -11.62 -40.18
CA PHE A 180 2.46 -11.55 -40.91
C PHE A 180 2.15 -11.00 -42.29
N CYS A 181 2.24 -9.68 -42.47
CA CYS A 181 2.39 -9.10 -43.79
C CYS A 181 3.76 -9.53 -44.33
N TYR A 182 3.80 -10.57 -45.07
CA TYR A 182 4.94 -10.90 -45.93
C TYR A 182 5.04 -9.79 -46.98
N TYR A 183 5.89 -8.79 -46.75
CA TYR A 183 6.37 -7.94 -47.81
C TYR A 183 7.32 -8.75 -48.68
N TYR A 184 6.79 -9.19 -49.82
CA TYR A 184 7.63 -9.66 -50.95
C TYR A 184 8.36 -8.41 -51.47
N ILE A 185 9.62 -8.30 -51.11
CA ILE A 185 10.53 -7.39 -51.84
C ILE A 185 10.91 -8.11 -53.12
N LEU A 186 10.24 -7.77 -54.21
CA LEU A 186 10.69 -8.07 -55.57
C LEU A 186 11.87 -7.16 -55.88
N PHE A 187 13.08 -7.68 -55.77
CA PHE A 187 14.24 -7.09 -56.48
C PHE A 187 14.08 -7.45 -57.96
N LEU A 188 13.76 -6.45 -58.79
CA LEU A 188 14.01 -6.45 -60.21
C LEU A 188 15.38 -5.85 -60.50
N CYS A 189 16.19 -6.58 -61.22
CA CYS A 189 17.48 -6.19 -61.81
C CYS A 189 17.40 -4.92 -62.64
#